data_29e5a2ed544a56218e5ff06f6b91a7f8
#
_entry.id   29e5a2ed544a56218e5ff06f6b91a7f8
#
_cell.length_a   1.000
_cell.length_b   1.000
_cell.length_c   1.000
_cell.angle_alpha   90.00
_cell.angle_beta   90.00
_cell.angle_gamma   90.00
#
_symmetry.space_group_name_H-M   'P 1'
#
loop_
_entity.id
_entity.type
_entity.pdbx_description
1 polymer ?
#
loop_
_entity_poly.entity_id
_entity_poly.type
_entity_poly.pdbx_seq_one_letter_code
_entity_poly.pdbx_strand_id
1 'polypeptide(L)'
;MTKARATGIGFIAVLLWALLALFTVGSAPVPPLQLNMLSFGIGTLLGLGWLWRTGDWAVLRRVPMMAYVAGTVGLFGYHALYFTALRLAPPAQAGLVAYLWPLLIVLTSGMLPGERLRPLHLIGGLMGFAGAALIILRGDGTAFSTGAMAGYGVAFLCALTWTAYSVGSRMMGNVPTAAVVVFCGATTVLSGLLHMVLETPVWPTAPLTWASIIGLGLGPVGLAFYTWDVGVKRGDLQLLGVASYAAPLLSTIILVVTGFAAPTWSLAVATVLITGGATLAAKASAAKDVQI
;
A
#
# COMPACT_ATOMS: atom_id res chain seq x y z
N MET A 1 0.27 8.36 -22.47
CA MET A 1 -0.82 8.02 -21.52
C MET A 1 -1.23 9.29 -20.82
N THR A 2 -2.56 9.58 -20.72
CA THR A 2 -3.06 10.78 -20.04
C THR A 2 -2.94 10.64 -18.51
N LYS A 3 -2.86 11.78 -17.77
CA LYS A 3 -2.80 11.81 -16.30
C LYS A 3 -4.00 11.09 -15.68
N ALA A 4 -5.21 11.34 -16.21
CA ALA A 4 -6.43 10.69 -15.74
C ALA A 4 -6.37 9.15 -15.88
N ARG A 5 -5.89 8.64 -17.02
CA ARG A 5 -5.71 7.20 -17.23
C ARG A 5 -4.68 6.60 -16.27
N ALA A 6 -3.57 7.30 -16.03
CA ALA A 6 -2.56 6.86 -15.08
C ALA A 6 -3.10 6.84 -13.64
N THR A 7 -3.89 7.85 -13.25
CA THR A 7 -4.57 7.88 -11.95
C THR A 7 -5.55 6.72 -11.80
N GLY A 8 -6.34 6.42 -12.84
CA GLY A 8 -7.24 5.26 -12.83
C GLY A 8 -6.49 3.93 -12.69
N ILE A 9 -5.34 3.78 -13.36
CA ILE A 9 -4.48 2.59 -13.21
C ILE A 9 -3.94 2.51 -11.77
N GLY A 10 -3.47 3.62 -11.20
CA GLY A 10 -3.02 3.67 -9.80
C GLY A 10 -4.13 3.34 -8.80
N PHE A 11 -5.37 3.73 -9.09
CA PHE A 11 -6.52 3.40 -8.24
C PHE A 11 -6.84 1.90 -8.24
N ILE A 12 -6.47 1.14 -9.28
CA ILE A 12 -6.56 -0.33 -9.27
C ILE A 12 -5.77 -0.91 -8.09
N ALA A 13 -4.61 -0.35 -7.74
CA ALA A 13 -3.86 -0.78 -6.57
C ALA A 13 -4.69 -0.65 -5.28
N VAL A 14 -5.41 0.47 -5.11
CA VAL A 14 -6.28 0.71 -3.94
C VAL A 14 -7.40 -0.33 -3.87
N LEU A 15 -8.03 -0.67 -5.00
CA LEU A 15 -9.05 -1.72 -5.07
C LEU A 15 -8.48 -3.09 -4.75
N LEU A 16 -7.28 -3.40 -5.23
CA LEU A 16 -6.59 -4.66 -4.91
C LEU A 16 -6.22 -4.74 -3.42
N TRP A 17 -5.75 -3.63 -2.82
CA TRP A 17 -5.47 -3.58 -1.37
C TRP A 17 -6.72 -3.75 -0.51
N ALA A 18 -7.91 -3.48 -1.02
CA ALA A 18 -9.15 -3.80 -0.32
C ALA A 18 -9.31 -5.31 -0.05
N LEU A 19 -8.71 -6.17 -0.87
CA LEU A 19 -8.71 -7.63 -0.69
C LEU A 19 -7.61 -8.12 0.26
N LEU A 20 -6.70 -7.24 0.71
CA LEU A 20 -5.53 -7.60 1.50
C LEU A 20 -5.93 -8.34 2.79
N ALA A 21 -6.89 -7.79 3.56
CA ALA A 21 -7.30 -8.39 4.83
C ALA A 21 -7.96 -9.77 4.62
N LEU A 22 -8.82 -9.90 3.61
CA LEU A 22 -9.49 -11.17 3.31
C LEU A 22 -8.48 -12.28 3.01
N PHE A 23 -7.54 -12.03 2.11
CA PHE A 23 -6.51 -13.01 1.77
C PHE A 23 -5.51 -13.24 2.89
N THR A 24 -5.18 -12.22 3.69
CA THR A 24 -4.31 -12.39 4.86
C THR A 24 -4.96 -13.28 5.91
N VAL A 25 -6.24 -13.09 6.22
CA VAL A 25 -6.99 -13.97 7.13
C VAL A 25 -7.05 -15.40 6.57
N GLY A 26 -7.35 -15.55 5.28
CA GLY A 26 -7.41 -16.85 4.62
C GLY A 26 -6.05 -17.56 4.48
N SER A 27 -4.93 -16.86 4.65
CA SER A 27 -3.58 -17.43 4.58
C SER A 27 -3.07 -17.97 5.93
N ALA A 28 -3.83 -17.81 7.02
CA ALA A 28 -3.45 -18.39 8.31
C ALA A 28 -3.34 -19.93 8.21
N PRO A 29 -2.37 -20.55 8.89
CA PRO A 29 -1.46 -20.02 9.91
C PRO A 29 -0.04 -19.66 9.39
N VAL A 30 0.13 -19.34 8.11
CA VAL A 30 1.44 -19.03 7.52
C VAL A 30 2.08 -17.81 8.20
N PRO A 31 3.36 -17.89 8.65
CA PRO A 31 4.02 -16.76 9.30
C PRO A 31 4.20 -15.56 8.37
N PRO A 32 4.24 -14.32 8.90
CA PRO A 32 4.24 -13.10 8.09
C PRO A 32 5.38 -12.98 7.07
N LEU A 33 6.61 -13.34 7.43
CA LEU A 33 7.74 -13.24 6.49
C LEU A 33 7.70 -14.36 5.44
N GLN A 34 7.23 -15.57 5.80
CA GLN A 34 6.96 -16.64 4.85
C GLN A 34 5.86 -16.23 3.88
N LEU A 35 4.76 -15.64 4.38
CA LEU A 35 3.67 -15.14 3.54
C LEU A 35 4.17 -14.04 2.59
N ASN A 36 4.99 -13.13 3.10
CA ASN A 36 5.59 -12.06 2.30
C ASN A 36 6.49 -12.63 1.19
N MET A 37 7.36 -13.59 1.53
CA MET A 37 8.21 -14.29 0.55
C MET A 37 7.37 -14.94 -0.55
N LEU A 38 6.33 -15.70 -0.20
CA LEU A 38 5.49 -16.39 -1.17
C LEU A 38 4.71 -15.41 -2.05
N SER A 39 4.10 -14.39 -1.46
CA SER A 39 3.28 -13.40 -2.17
C SER A 39 4.11 -12.55 -3.12
N PHE A 40 5.26 -12.03 -2.69
CA PHE A 40 6.17 -11.28 -3.56
C PHE A 40 6.82 -12.17 -4.61
N GLY A 41 7.05 -13.46 -4.30
CA GLY A 41 7.50 -14.45 -5.27
C GLY A 41 6.52 -14.60 -6.43
N ILE A 42 5.23 -14.73 -6.13
CA ILE A 42 4.16 -14.78 -7.14
C ILE A 42 4.10 -13.46 -7.94
N GLY A 43 4.18 -12.30 -7.26
CA GLY A 43 4.26 -10.99 -7.90
C GLY A 43 5.48 -10.85 -8.82
N THR A 44 6.61 -11.43 -8.44
CA THR A 44 7.82 -11.50 -9.28
C THR A 44 7.58 -12.36 -10.53
N LEU A 45 6.99 -13.56 -10.38
CA LEU A 45 6.66 -14.43 -11.48
C LEU A 45 5.68 -13.78 -12.47
N LEU A 46 4.69 -13.03 -11.96
CA LEU A 46 3.78 -12.23 -12.77
C LEU A 46 4.55 -11.23 -13.65
N GLY A 47 5.47 -10.49 -13.06
CA GLY A 47 6.28 -9.51 -13.76
C GLY A 47 7.29 -10.13 -14.73
N LEU A 48 7.90 -11.28 -14.38
CA LEU A 48 8.77 -12.04 -15.28
C LEU A 48 7.99 -12.57 -16.49
N GLY A 49 6.77 -13.06 -16.28
CA GLY A 49 5.87 -13.48 -17.36
C GLY A 49 5.51 -12.33 -18.31
N TRP A 50 5.26 -11.14 -17.76
CA TRP A 50 5.05 -9.94 -18.56
C TRP A 50 6.29 -9.57 -19.37
N LEU A 51 7.49 -9.53 -18.76
CA LEU A 51 8.76 -9.28 -19.47
C LEU A 51 9.05 -10.30 -20.55
N TRP A 52 8.76 -11.56 -20.29
CA TRP A 52 8.93 -12.64 -21.27
C TRP A 52 8.03 -12.43 -22.51
N ARG A 53 6.79 -12.00 -22.30
CA ARG A 53 5.85 -11.72 -23.39
C ARG A 53 6.19 -10.47 -24.19
N THR A 54 6.74 -9.44 -23.57
CA THR A 54 7.09 -8.16 -24.23
C THR A 54 8.49 -8.17 -24.84
N GLY A 55 9.36 -9.06 -24.37
CA GLY A 55 10.75 -9.10 -24.79
C GLY A 55 11.64 -7.98 -24.25
N ASP A 56 11.11 -7.12 -23.39
CA ASP A 56 11.74 -5.88 -22.92
C ASP A 56 12.82 -6.06 -21.83
N TRP A 57 13.54 -7.17 -21.83
CA TRP A 57 14.60 -7.45 -20.84
C TRP A 57 15.71 -6.40 -20.82
N ALA A 58 16.04 -5.86 -21.97
CA ALA A 58 17.11 -4.85 -22.10
C ALA A 58 16.81 -3.57 -21.30
N VAL A 59 15.54 -3.28 -21.04
CA VAL A 59 15.13 -2.08 -20.28
C VAL A 59 15.64 -2.13 -18.85
N LEU A 60 15.74 -3.32 -18.25
CA LEU A 60 16.23 -3.48 -16.88
C LEU A 60 17.71 -3.08 -16.73
N ARG A 61 18.53 -3.31 -17.77
CA ARG A 61 19.96 -2.96 -17.74
C ARG A 61 20.21 -1.45 -17.73
N ARG A 62 19.20 -0.65 -18.10
CA ARG A 62 19.28 0.82 -18.15
C ARG A 62 18.82 1.49 -16.86
N VAL A 63 18.28 0.72 -15.93
CA VAL A 63 17.81 1.23 -14.64
C VAL A 63 19.00 1.49 -13.72
N PRO A 64 19.14 2.70 -13.15
CA PRO A 64 20.22 2.99 -12.22
C PRO A 64 20.13 2.10 -10.97
N MET A 65 21.28 1.64 -10.45
CA MET A 65 21.35 0.82 -9.24
C MET A 65 20.64 1.48 -8.05
N MET A 66 20.73 2.79 -7.91
CA MET A 66 20.05 3.55 -6.85
C MET A 66 18.52 3.37 -6.92
N ALA A 67 17.92 3.27 -8.11
CA ALA A 67 16.49 3.01 -8.25
C ALA A 67 16.12 1.61 -7.78
N TYR A 68 16.97 0.61 -8.03
CA TYR A 68 16.76 -0.75 -7.51
C TYR A 68 16.86 -0.79 -5.98
N VAL A 69 17.85 -0.12 -5.41
CA VAL A 69 18.00 -0.01 -3.95
C VAL A 69 16.79 0.71 -3.35
N ALA A 70 16.43 1.88 -3.88
CA ALA A 70 15.29 2.67 -3.37
C ALA A 70 13.97 1.90 -3.48
N GLY A 71 13.71 1.21 -4.59
CA GLY A 71 12.52 0.41 -4.77
C GLY A 71 12.46 -0.81 -3.84
N THR A 72 13.59 -1.50 -3.66
CA THR A 72 13.69 -2.63 -2.72
C THR A 72 13.52 -2.17 -1.28
N VAL A 73 14.18 -1.08 -0.86
CA VAL A 73 14.00 -0.49 0.48
C VAL A 73 12.55 -0.05 0.67
N GLY A 74 11.92 0.52 -0.36
CA GLY A 74 10.51 0.90 -0.31
C GLY A 74 9.59 -0.30 -0.04
N LEU A 75 9.70 -1.37 -0.82
CA LEU A 75 8.82 -2.54 -0.69
C LEU A 75 9.19 -3.40 0.52
N PHE A 76 10.41 -3.88 0.58
CA PHE A 76 10.87 -4.74 1.67
C PHE A 76 10.91 -4.00 3.01
N GLY A 77 11.47 -2.79 3.04
CA GLY A 77 11.58 -1.98 4.26
C GLY A 77 10.21 -1.65 4.87
N TYR A 78 9.25 -1.25 4.03
CA TYR A 78 7.88 -1.04 4.49
C TYR A 78 7.32 -2.27 5.21
N HIS A 79 7.39 -3.46 4.60
CA HIS A 79 6.83 -4.68 5.17
C HIS A 79 7.59 -5.15 6.42
N ALA A 80 8.92 -5.06 6.41
CA ALA A 80 9.74 -5.42 7.57
C ALA A 80 9.45 -4.50 8.77
N LEU A 81 9.36 -3.18 8.54
CA LEU A 81 8.99 -2.21 9.57
C LEU A 81 7.56 -2.43 10.06
N TYR A 82 6.62 -2.71 9.16
CA TYR A 82 5.22 -2.96 9.51
C TYR A 82 5.08 -4.17 10.45
N PHE A 83 5.67 -5.31 10.07
CA PHE A 83 5.62 -6.50 10.92
C PHE A 83 6.34 -6.30 12.26
N THR A 84 7.43 -5.54 12.28
CA THR A 84 8.13 -5.20 13.52
C THR A 84 7.26 -4.31 14.41
N ALA A 85 6.60 -3.31 13.84
CA ALA A 85 5.67 -2.44 14.58
C ALA A 85 4.53 -3.22 15.23
N LEU A 86 3.95 -4.20 14.51
CA LEU A 86 2.87 -5.04 15.02
C LEU A 86 3.30 -5.98 16.16
N ARG A 87 4.60 -6.26 16.30
CA ARG A 87 5.17 -7.03 17.42
C ARG A 87 5.49 -6.16 18.64
N LEU A 88 5.74 -4.86 18.42
CA LEU A 88 6.18 -3.93 19.46
C LEU A 88 5.05 -3.04 20.01
N ALA A 89 3.89 -3.01 19.36
CA ALA A 89 2.74 -2.21 19.78
C ALA A 89 1.43 -2.93 19.45
N PRO A 90 0.31 -2.54 20.12
CA PRO A 90 -0.99 -3.08 19.79
C PRO A 90 -1.31 -2.88 18.31
N PRO A 91 -1.77 -3.94 17.58
CA PRO A 91 -1.87 -3.93 16.13
C PRO A 91 -2.75 -2.82 15.54
N ALA A 92 -3.85 -2.47 16.20
CA ALA A 92 -4.74 -1.41 15.73
C ALA A 92 -4.05 -0.05 15.73
N GLN A 93 -3.37 0.32 16.83
CA GLN A 93 -2.67 1.59 16.94
C GLN A 93 -1.43 1.65 16.03
N ALA A 94 -0.64 0.57 15.97
CA ALA A 94 0.50 0.49 15.05
C ALA A 94 0.03 0.60 13.59
N GLY A 95 -1.06 -0.09 13.23
CA GLY A 95 -1.67 0.00 11.91
C GLY A 95 -2.16 1.41 11.58
N LEU A 96 -2.78 2.11 12.54
CA LEU A 96 -3.21 3.49 12.35
C LEU A 96 -2.04 4.45 12.12
N VAL A 97 -0.96 4.32 12.90
CA VAL A 97 0.25 5.13 12.72
C VAL A 97 0.90 4.84 11.37
N ALA A 98 1.01 3.58 10.99
CA ALA A 98 1.49 3.21 9.66
C ALA A 98 0.59 3.80 8.55
N TYR A 99 -0.73 3.86 8.78
CA TYR A 99 -1.71 4.41 7.84
C TYR A 99 -1.70 5.95 7.71
N LEU A 100 -0.72 6.62 8.31
CA LEU A 100 -0.41 8.02 8.00
C LEU A 100 0.18 8.21 6.60
N TRP A 101 0.70 7.17 5.96
CA TRP A 101 1.37 7.27 4.67
C TRP A 101 0.55 7.96 3.56
N PRO A 102 -0.78 7.79 3.44
CA PRO A 102 -1.53 8.50 2.41
C PRO A 102 -1.55 10.02 2.64
N LEU A 103 -1.74 10.45 3.89
CA LEU A 103 -1.68 11.86 4.26
C LEU A 103 -0.28 12.45 4.04
N LEU A 104 0.76 11.70 4.41
CA LEU A 104 2.15 12.10 4.18
C LEU A 104 2.47 12.22 2.70
N ILE A 105 1.94 11.33 1.82
CA ILE A 105 2.06 11.48 0.37
C ILE A 105 1.41 12.80 -0.09
N VAL A 106 0.22 13.11 0.38
CA VAL A 106 -0.47 14.37 0.02
C VAL A 106 0.38 15.57 0.43
N LEU A 107 0.87 15.61 1.67
CA LEU A 107 1.67 16.72 2.20
C LEU A 107 3.00 16.87 1.43
N THR A 108 3.74 15.79 1.27
CA THR A 108 5.06 15.82 0.64
C THR A 108 4.98 15.99 -0.88
N SER A 109 3.89 15.59 -1.52
CA SER A 109 3.67 15.84 -2.95
C SER A 109 3.64 17.33 -3.30
N GLY A 110 3.19 18.18 -2.37
CA GLY A 110 3.21 19.63 -2.54
C GLY A 110 4.63 20.23 -2.67
N MET A 111 5.66 19.48 -2.28
CA MET A 111 7.07 19.86 -2.42
C MET A 111 7.67 19.49 -3.80
N LEU A 112 6.92 18.71 -4.61
CA LEU A 112 7.39 18.29 -5.92
C LEU A 112 7.31 19.43 -6.95
N PRO A 113 8.27 19.54 -7.88
CA PRO A 113 8.22 20.52 -8.96
C PRO A 113 6.93 20.37 -9.80
N GLY A 114 6.23 21.47 -10.01
CA GLY A 114 5.00 21.50 -10.81
C GLY A 114 3.75 20.99 -10.09
N GLU A 115 3.86 20.50 -8.86
CA GLU A 115 2.71 20.12 -8.03
C GLU A 115 2.30 21.30 -7.12
N ARG A 116 0.99 21.48 -6.91
CA ARG A 116 0.46 22.50 -6.00
C ARG A 116 -0.50 21.85 -5.02
N LEU A 117 -0.15 21.88 -3.74
CA LEU A 117 -1.03 21.45 -2.67
C LEU A 117 -2.13 22.53 -2.45
N ARG A 118 -3.39 22.11 -2.56
CA ARG A 118 -4.54 22.97 -2.29
C ARG A 118 -5.16 22.61 -0.94
N PRO A 119 -5.80 23.56 -0.23
CA PRO A 119 -6.46 23.27 1.05
C PRO A 119 -7.43 22.09 0.99
N LEU A 120 -8.15 21.91 -0.13
CA LEU A 120 -9.08 20.80 -0.30
C LEU A 120 -8.39 19.43 -0.36
N HIS A 121 -7.14 19.32 -0.83
CA HIS A 121 -6.38 18.08 -0.73
C HIS A 121 -6.06 17.74 0.74
N LEU A 122 -5.70 18.75 1.53
CA LEU A 122 -5.39 18.56 2.95
C LEU A 122 -6.66 18.19 3.74
N ILE A 123 -7.75 18.94 3.54
CA ILE A 123 -9.04 18.63 4.18
C ILE A 123 -9.50 17.22 3.80
N GLY A 124 -9.43 16.87 2.50
CA GLY A 124 -9.77 15.53 2.02
C GLY A 124 -8.91 14.43 2.64
N GLY A 125 -7.60 14.67 2.76
CA GLY A 125 -6.68 13.75 3.41
C GLY A 125 -6.96 13.56 4.90
N LEU A 126 -7.25 14.64 5.63
CA LEU A 126 -7.61 14.57 7.05
C LEU A 126 -8.96 13.87 7.26
N MET A 127 -9.96 14.13 6.42
CA MET A 127 -11.24 13.41 6.45
C MET A 127 -11.03 11.91 6.17
N GLY A 128 -10.23 11.57 5.16
CA GLY A 128 -9.90 10.19 4.83
C GLY A 128 -9.20 9.48 5.98
N PHE A 129 -8.22 10.14 6.59
CA PHE A 129 -7.51 9.62 7.77
C PHE A 129 -8.44 9.41 8.97
N ALA A 130 -9.30 10.39 9.26
CA ALA A 130 -10.29 10.27 10.35
C ALA A 130 -11.25 9.09 10.12
N GLY A 131 -11.73 8.91 8.88
CA GLY A 131 -12.56 7.76 8.51
C GLY A 131 -11.83 6.42 8.65
N ALA A 132 -10.57 6.34 8.20
CA ALA A 132 -9.74 5.17 8.38
C ALA A 132 -9.47 4.87 9.87
N ALA A 133 -9.24 5.90 10.68
CA ALA A 133 -9.07 5.77 12.12
C ALA A 133 -10.29 5.14 12.81
N LEU A 134 -11.51 5.56 12.44
CA LEU A 134 -12.75 4.97 12.96
C LEU A 134 -12.87 3.47 12.63
N ILE A 135 -12.40 3.04 11.45
CA ILE A 135 -12.42 1.64 11.04
C ILE A 135 -11.36 0.83 11.78
N ILE A 136 -10.12 1.34 11.82
CA ILE A 136 -8.96 0.62 12.36
C ILE A 136 -9.07 0.47 13.88
N LEU A 137 -9.49 1.53 14.57
CA LEU A 137 -9.63 1.51 16.04
C LEU A 137 -10.91 0.81 16.52
N ARG A 138 -11.85 0.51 15.63
CA ARG A 138 -13.12 -0.22 15.92
C ARG A 138 -13.90 0.27 17.14
N GLY A 139 -13.73 1.52 17.52
CA GLY A 139 -14.40 2.09 18.70
C GLY A 139 -13.86 1.63 20.06
N ASP A 140 -12.89 0.75 20.08
CA ASP A 140 -12.20 0.34 21.31
C ASP A 140 -11.28 1.45 21.80
N GLY A 141 -11.79 2.56 22.26
CA GLY A 141 -11.09 3.76 22.75
C GLY A 141 -9.75 3.51 23.47
N THR A 142 -8.88 2.81 22.83
CA THR A 142 -7.59 2.37 23.33
C THR A 142 -6.65 3.55 23.31
N ALA A 143 -6.43 4.10 24.50
CA ALA A 143 -5.37 5.07 24.71
C ALA A 143 -4.05 4.51 24.18
N PHE A 144 -3.26 5.35 23.51
CA PHE A 144 -1.91 4.99 23.11
C PHE A 144 -1.10 4.65 24.37
N SER A 145 -0.56 3.43 24.43
CA SER A 145 0.26 2.98 25.56
C SER A 145 1.64 3.62 25.51
N THR A 146 2.06 4.25 26.59
CA THR A 146 3.43 4.81 26.72
C THR A 146 4.49 3.71 26.65
N GLY A 147 4.18 2.48 27.06
CA GLY A 147 5.09 1.33 26.94
C GLY A 147 5.30 0.84 25.48
N ALA A 148 4.47 1.27 24.56
CA ALA A 148 4.55 0.87 23.14
C ALA A 148 5.16 1.94 22.20
N MET A 149 5.75 3.00 22.75
CA MET A 149 6.28 4.13 21.95
C MET A 149 7.30 3.71 20.90
N ALA A 150 8.15 2.72 21.19
CA ALA A 150 9.10 2.17 20.21
C ALA A 150 8.36 1.58 19.00
N GLY A 151 7.29 0.81 19.23
CA GLY A 151 6.46 0.24 18.17
C GLY A 151 5.76 1.31 17.33
N TYR A 152 5.27 2.38 17.94
CA TYR A 152 4.68 3.51 17.21
C TYR A 152 5.73 4.27 16.38
N GLY A 153 6.95 4.43 16.91
CA GLY A 153 8.07 4.99 16.17
C GLY A 153 8.42 4.18 14.94
N VAL A 154 8.45 2.84 15.05
CA VAL A 154 8.68 1.93 13.92
C VAL A 154 7.52 2.00 12.91
N ALA A 155 6.26 2.08 13.38
CA ALA A 155 5.10 2.28 12.51
C ALA A 155 5.15 3.61 11.74
N PHE A 156 5.61 4.66 12.37
CA PHE A 156 5.81 5.95 11.71
C PHE A 156 6.93 5.90 10.66
N LEU A 157 8.05 5.24 10.97
CA LEU A 157 9.11 4.97 9.99
C LEU A 157 8.59 4.14 8.80
N CYS A 158 7.70 3.18 9.05
CA CYS A 158 7.02 2.45 8.01
C CYS A 158 6.22 3.40 7.08
N ALA A 159 5.42 4.30 7.65
CA ALA A 159 4.67 5.31 6.89
C ALA A 159 5.61 6.23 6.07
N LEU A 160 6.71 6.68 6.66
CA LEU A 160 7.73 7.48 5.96
C LEU A 160 8.39 6.71 4.82
N THR A 161 8.70 5.42 5.03
CA THR A 161 9.32 4.56 4.01
C THR A 161 8.42 4.44 2.77
N TRP A 162 7.14 4.18 2.96
CA TRP A 162 6.18 4.09 1.86
C TRP A 162 5.96 5.44 1.16
N THR A 163 5.91 6.52 1.94
CA THR A 163 5.82 7.88 1.42
C THR A 163 7.05 8.22 0.57
N ALA A 164 8.25 7.96 1.09
CA ALA A 164 9.50 8.22 0.38
C ALA A 164 9.61 7.38 -0.91
N TYR A 165 9.19 6.10 -0.88
CA TYR A 165 9.11 5.27 -2.07
C TYR A 165 8.14 5.85 -3.11
N SER A 166 6.92 6.21 -2.71
CA SER A 166 5.89 6.69 -3.62
C SER A 166 6.24 8.05 -4.24
N VAL A 167 6.66 9.01 -3.42
CA VAL A 167 7.06 10.35 -3.87
C VAL A 167 8.39 10.29 -4.64
N GLY A 168 9.34 9.51 -4.15
CA GLY A 168 10.63 9.26 -4.83
C GLY A 168 10.44 8.59 -6.20
N SER A 169 9.51 7.66 -6.34
CA SER A 169 9.15 7.05 -7.62
C SER A 169 8.63 8.10 -8.62
N ARG A 170 7.87 9.11 -8.14
CA ARG A 170 7.46 10.26 -8.98
C ARG A 170 8.67 11.03 -9.51
N MET A 171 9.66 11.28 -8.67
CA MET A 171 10.90 11.95 -9.08
C MET A 171 11.73 11.12 -10.06
N MET A 172 11.66 9.79 -9.97
CA MET A 172 12.30 8.83 -10.86
C MET A 172 11.38 8.41 -12.03
N GLY A 173 10.60 9.34 -12.58
CA GLY A 173 9.59 9.05 -13.61
C GLY A 173 10.11 8.35 -14.88
N ASN A 174 11.42 8.43 -15.17
CA ASN A 174 12.08 7.75 -16.29
C ASN A 174 12.40 6.27 -16.01
N VAL A 175 12.34 5.82 -14.75
CA VAL A 175 12.53 4.42 -14.39
C VAL A 175 11.31 3.61 -14.85
N PRO A 176 11.49 2.59 -15.72
CA PRO A 176 10.36 1.82 -16.23
C PRO A 176 9.67 1.01 -15.14
N THR A 177 8.36 0.83 -15.22
CA THR A 177 7.58 0.00 -14.31
C THR A 177 8.07 -1.46 -14.26
N ALA A 178 8.74 -1.93 -15.31
CA ALA A 178 9.43 -3.22 -15.33
C ALA A 178 10.42 -3.41 -14.17
N ALA A 179 11.00 -2.32 -13.65
CA ALA A 179 11.90 -2.38 -12.48
C ALA A 179 11.23 -2.96 -11.23
N VAL A 180 9.90 -2.86 -11.10
CA VAL A 180 9.12 -3.42 -9.99
C VAL A 180 9.31 -4.94 -9.88
N VAL A 181 9.58 -5.62 -11.00
CA VAL A 181 9.93 -7.07 -11.00
C VAL A 181 11.14 -7.34 -10.12
N VAL A 182 12.17 -6.51 -10.22
CA VAL A 182 13.40 -6.64 -9.42
C VAL A 182 13.13 -6.27 -7.96
N PHE A 183 12.32 -5.24 -7.69
CA PHE A 183 11.93 -4.87 -6.33
C PHE A 183 11.18 -6.01 -5.64
N CYS A 184 10.21 -6.63 -6.33
CA CYS A 184 9.47 -7.78 -5.82
C CYS A 184 10.40 -8.99 -5.61
N GLY A 185 11.28 -9.28 -6.57
CA GLY A 185 12.24 -10.39 -6.47
C GLY A 185 13.22 -10.22 -5.30
N ALA A 186 13.77 -9.02 -5.13
CA ALA A 186 14.64 -8.72 -4.00
C ALA A 186 13.87 -8.82 -2.67
N THR A 187 12.62 -8.33 -2.61
CA THR A 187 11.76 -8.45 -1.43
C THR A 187 11.49 -9.92 -1.10
N THR A 188 11.25 -10.77 -2.12
CA THR A 188 11.09 -12.22 -1.95
C THR A 188 12.30 -12.84 -1.28
N VAL A 189 13.50 -12.56 -1.81
CA VAL A 189 14.75 -13.11 -1.29
C VAL A 189 15.01 -12.64 0.14
N LEU A 190 14.91 -11.33 0.40
CA LEU A 190 15.16 -10.76 1.72
C LEU A 190 14.16 -11.26 2.76
N SER A 191 12.88 -11.38 2.38
CA SER A 191 11.84 -11.93 3.26
C SER A 191 12.11 -13.41 3.57
N GLY A 192 12.54 -14.19 2.56
CA GLY A 192 12.91 -15.59 2.75
C GLY A 192 14.11 -15.76 3.67
N LEU A 193 15.13 -14.93 3.52
CA LEU A 193 16.32 -14.95 4.39
C LEU A 193 15.94 -14.61 5.85
N LEU A 194 15.13 -13.57 6.06
CA LEU A 194 14.66 -13.26 7.42
C LEU A 194 13.72 -14.32 7.98
N HIS A 195 12.86 -14.90 7.15
CA HIS A 195 12.00 -16.00 7.56
C HIS A 195 12.81 -17.18 8.11
N MET A 196 13.86 -17.59 7.42
CA MET A 196 14.73 -18.70 7.87
C MET A 196 15.40 -18.45 9.23
N VAL A 197 15.59 -17.18 9.61
CA VAL A 197 16.24 -16.80 10.88
C VAL A 197 15.24 -16.55 12.00
N LEU A 198 14.07 -15.97 11.67
CA LEU A 198 13.14 -15.40 12.66
C LEU A 198 11.83 -16.17 12.85
N GLU A 199 11.50 -17.08 11.93
CA GLU A 199 10.22 -17.77 11.93
C GLU A 199 10.39 -19.29 11.75
N THR A 200 9.44 -20.06 12.28
CA THR A 200 9.32 -21.49 11.98
C THR A 200 8.44 -21.67 10.75
N PRO A 201 8.89 -22.40 9.72
CA PRO A 201 8.09 -22.63 8.51
C PRO A 201 6.78 -23.36 8.80
N VAL A 202 5.69 -22.84 8.26
CA VAL A 202 4.36 -23.48 8.30
C VAL A 202 3.82 -23.60 6.89
N TRP A 203 3.79 -24.82 6.37
CA TRP A 203 3.25 -25.09 5.03
C TRP A 203 1.79 -25.44 5.11
N PRO A 204 0.91 -24.71 4.40
CA PRO A 204 -0.51 -24.96 4.45
C PRO A 204 -0.86 -26.27 3.74
N THR A 205 -1.80 -27.02 4.32
CA THR A 205 -2.34 -28.24 3.73
C THR A 205 -3.68 -28.00 3.03
N ALA A 206 -4.42 -26.97 3.44
CA ALA A 206 -5.73 -26.66 2.89
C ALA A 206 -5.63 -25.92 1.54
N PRO A 207 -6.38 -26.35 0.50
CA PRO A 207 -6.39 -25.68 -0.80
C PRO A 207 -6.83 -24.21 -0.72
N LEU A 208 -7.74 -23.85 0.19
CA LEU A 208 -8.22 -22.49 0.37
C LEU A 208 -7.12 -21.54 0.87
N THR A 209 -6.22 -22.04 1.74
CA THR A 209 -5.06 -21.27 2.21
C THR A 209 -4.11 -20.97 1.05
N TRP A 210 -3.82 -21.95 0.19
CA TRP A 210 -3.04 -21.72 -1.02
C TRP A 210 -3.70 -20.76 -2.00
N ALA A 211 -5.04 -20.87 -2.18
CA ALA A 211 -5.79 -19.93 -3.01
C ALA A 211 -5.69 -18.49 -2.46
N SER A 212 -5.70 -18.32 -1.14
CA SER A 212 -5.52 -17.01 -0.49
C SER A 212 -4.10 -16.46 -0.70
N ILE A 213 -3.07 -17.30 -0.57
CA ILE A 213 -1.66 -16.90 -0.83
C ILE A 213 -1.48 -16.50 -2.31
N ILE A 214 -2.04 -17.29 -3.23
CA ILE A 214 -1.97 -17.00 -4.67
C ILE A 214 -2.73 -15.72 -4.98
N GLY A 215 -3.94 -15.57 -4.43
CA GLY A 215 -4.74 -14.34 -4.57
C GLY A 215 -4.02 -13.10 -4.06
N LEU A 216 -3.34 -13.22 -2.91
CA LEU A 216 -2.52 -12.17 -2.33
C LEU A 216 -1.36 -11.79 -3.26
N GLY A 217 -0.65 -12.78 -3.79
CA GLY A 217 0.50 -12.59 -4.67
C GLY A 217 0.13 -12.08 -6.07
N LEU A 218 -1.02 -12.47 -6.62
CA LEU A 218 -1.48 -11.95 -7.92
C LEU A 218 -2.08 -10.55 -7.81
N GLY A 219 -2.81 -10.26 -6.74
CA GLY A 219 -3.56 -9.02 -6.55
C GLY A 219 -2.82 -8.00 -5.67
N PRO A 220 -3.09 -7.98 -4.33
CA PRO A 220 -2.62 -6.93 -3.42
C PRO A 220 -1.11 -6.75 -3.34
N VAL A 221 -0.34 -7.80 -3.50
CA VAL A 221 1.13 -7.76 -3.40
C VAL A 221 1.80 -7.79 -4.77
N GLY A 222 1.18 -8.42 -5.79
CA GLY A 222 1.71 -8.44 -7.15
C GLY A 222 1.24 -7.25 -7.97
N LEU A 223 0.12 -7.42 -8.68
CA LEU A 223 -0.39 -6.44 -9.66
C LEU A 223 -0.54 -5.03 -9.05
N ALA A 224 -0.86 -4.93 -7.75
CA ALA A 224 -1.02 -3.65 -7.09
C ALA A 224 0.25 -2.79 -7.16
N PHE A 225 1.44 -3.35 -6.98
CA PHE A 225 2.67 -2.55 -7.03
C PHE A 225 3.02 -2.06 -8.44
N TYR A 226 2.70 -2.83 -9.48
CA TYR A 226 2.86 -2.39 -10.87
C TYR A 226 1.89 -1.26 -11.22
N THR A 227 0.63 -1.38 -10.82
CA THR A 227 -0.39 -0.35 -11.07
C THR A 227 -0.15 0.90 -10.23
N TRP A 228 0.32 0.75 -8.97
CA TRP A 228 0.73 1.85 -8.12
C TRP A 228 1.90 2.63 -8.71
N ASP A 229 2.93 1.94 -9.17
CA ASP A 229 4.10 2.55 -9.82
C ASP A 229 3.72 3.43 -11.01
N VAL A 230 2.81 2.95 -11.86
CA VAL A 230 2.24 3.75 -12.97
C VAL A 230 1.49 4.97 -12.43
N GLY A 231 0.66 4.78 -11.41
CA GLY A 231 -0.16 5.82 -10.80
C GLY A 231 0.67 6.94 -10.20
N VAL A 232 1.64 6.60 -9.36
CA VAL A 232 2.48 7.60 -8.66
C VAL A 232 3.41 8.34 -9.61
N LYS A 233 3.92 7.68 -10.65
CA LYS A 233 4.82 8.29 -11.63
C LYS A 233 4.11 9.24 -12.61
N ARG A 234 2.91 8.92 -13.04
CA ARG A 234 2.25 9.58 -14.18
C ARG A 234 0.84 10.09 -13.88
N GLY A 235 0.24 9.67 -12.75
CA GLY A 235 -1.10 10.05 -12.32
C GLY A 235 -1.13 11.30 -11.43
N ASP A 236 -2.27 11.51 -10.79
CA ASP A 236 -2.46 12.52 -9.76
C ASP A 236 -2.11 11.92 -8.39
N LEU A 237 -0.91 12.25 -7.91
CA LEU A 237 -0.37 11.68 -6.69
C LEU A 237 -1.16 12.13 -5.44
N GLN A 238 -1.68 13.37 -5.44
CA GLN A 238 -2.48 13.91 -4.34
C GLN A 238 -3.83 13.19 -4.25
N LEU A 239 -4.49 13.03 -5.40
CA LEU A 239 -5.76 12.31 -5.46
C LEU A 239 -5.58 10.83 -5.09
N LEU A 240 -4.52 10.17 -5.57
CA LEU A 240 -4.20 8.78 -5.20
C LEU A 240 -3.91 8.64 -3.71
N GLY A 241 -3.20 9.60 -3.11
CA GLY A 241 -2.96 9.63 -1.68
C GLY A 241 -4.27 9.63 -0.89
N VAL A 242 -5.16 10.58 -1.17
CA VAL A 242 -6.47 10.64 -0.48
C VAL A 242 -7.34 9.42 -0.78
N ALA A 243 -7.39 8.98 -2.05
CA ALA A 243 -8.19 7.83 -2.47
C ALA A 243 -7.73 6.51 -1.82
N SER A 244 -6.46 6.42 -1.39
CA SER A 244 -5.94 5.23 -0.71
C SER A 244 -6.63 4.93 0.63
N TYR A 245 -7.27 5.92 1.25
CA TYR A 245 -8.12 5.68 2.43
C TYR A 245 -9.38 4.87 2.11
N ALA A 246 -9.72 4.68 0.84
CA ALA A 246 -10.79 3.76 0.45
C ALA A 246 -10.41 2.28 0.71
N ALA A 247 -9.13 1.91 0.75
CA ALA A 247 -8.72 0.52 0.92
C ALA A 247 -9.22 -0.11 2.24
N PRO A 248 -9.02 0.47 3.45
CA PRO A 248 -9.57 -0.09 4.69
C PRO A 248 -11.10 -0.07 4.72
N LEU A 249 -11.74 0.94 4.11
CA LEU A 249 -13.19 1.00 4.00
C LEU A 249 -13.73 -0.17 3.17
N LEU A 250 -13.23 -0.33 1.96
CA LEU A 250 -13.62 -1.41 1.05
C LEU A 250 -13.28 -2.79 1.64
N SER A 251 -12.11 -2.92 2.29
CA SER A 251 -11.71 -4.14 2.98
C SER A 251 -12.70 -4.52 4.06
N THR A 252 -13.14 -3.57 4.88
CA THR A 252 -14.13 -3.83 5.93
C THR A 252 -15.50 -4.17 5.34
N ILE A 253 -15.93 -3.50 4.27
CA ILE A 253 -17.17 -3.84 3.56
C ILE A 253 -17.11 -5.28 3.04
N ILE A 254 -16.00 -5.69 2.43
CA ILE A 254 -15.80 -7.06 1.96
C ILE A 254 -15.92 -8.06 3.12
N LEU A 255 -15.27 -7.80 4.27
CA LEU A 255 -15.36 -8.66 5.45
C LEU A 255 -16.79 -8.75 6.00
N VAL A 256 -17.57 -7.66 5.94
CA VAL A 256 -18.99 -7.67 6.33
C VAL A 256 -19.83 -8.50 5.37
N VAL A 257 -19.67 -8.30 4.06
CA VAL A 257 -20.42 -9.03 3.03
C VAL A 257 -20.10 -10.53 3.05
N THR A 258 -18.85 -10.87 3.35
CA THR A 258 -18.40 -12.29 3.44
C THR A 258 -18.69 -12.94 4.80
N GLY A 259 -19.30 -12.20 5.75
CA GLY A 259 -19.69 -12.72 7.06
C GLY A 259 -18.56 -12.80 8.10
N PHE A 260 -17.38 -12.28 7.81
CA PHE A 260 -16.25 -12.25 8.76
C PHE A 260 -16.32 -11.06 9.73
N ALA A 261 -17.18 -10.07 9.50
CA ALA A 261 -17.37 -8.91 10.37
C ALA A 261 -18.83 -8.48 10.40
N ALA A 262 -19.27 -7.86 11.50
CA ALA A 262 -20.59 -7.25 11.60
C ALA A 262 -20.57 -5.79 11.08
N PRO A 263 -21.68 -5.31 10.48
CA PRO A 263 -21.82 -3.90 10.14
C PRO A 263 -21.89 -3.04 11.40
N THR A 264 -21.19 -1.91 11.40
CA THR A 264 -21.15 -0.98 12.54
C THR A 264 -21.52 0.43 12.12
N TRP A 265 -21.98 1.25 13.09
CA TRP A 265 -22.24 2.65 12.84
C TRP A 265 -20.95 3.43 12.45
N SER A 266 -19.81 3.06 13.03
CA SER A 266 -18.51 3.63 12.67
C SER A 266 -18.18 3.41 11.21
N LEU A 267 -18.56 2.28 10.61
CA LEU A 267 -18.40 2.01 9.18
C LEU A 267 -19.22 2.99 8.32
N ALA A 268 -20.46 3.31 8.72
CA ALA A 268 -21.29 4.27 8.00
C ALA A 268 -20.69 5.69 8.05
N VAL A 269 -20.23 6.14 9.22
CA VAL A 269 -19.56 7.45 9.38
C VAL A 269 -18.25 7.49 8.58
N ALA A 270 -17.43 6.43 8.66
CA ALA A 270 -16.19 6.33 7.90
C ALA A 270 -16.45 6.40 6.38
N THR A 271 -17.52 5.77 5.90
CA THR A 271 -17.92 5.84 4.48
C THR A 271 -18.14 7.29 4.05
N VAL A 272 -18.88 8.08 4.83
CA VAL A 272 -19.14 9.49 4.54
C VAL A 272 -17.83 10.30 4.55
N LEU A 273 -16.98 10.10 5.55
CA LEU A 273 -15.72 10.82 5.67
C LEU A 273 -14.75 10.49 4.52
N ILE A 274 -14.57 9.22 4.19
CA ILE A 274 -13.63 8.79 3.15
C ILE A 274 -14.12 9.20 1.75
N THR A 275 -15.39 8.97 1.44
CA THR A 275 -15.96 9.36 0.13
C THR A 275 -16.04 10.87 -0.03
N GLY A 276 -16.42 11.60 1.02
CA GLY A 276 -16.40 13.05 1.05
C GLY A 276 -15.01 13.61 0.86
N GLY A 277 -14.03 13.07 1.57
CA GLY A 277 -12.62 13.44 1.44
C GLY A 277 -12.06 13.20 0.03
N ALA A 278 -12.32 12.03 -0.56
CA ALA A 278 -11.93 11.72 -1.93
C ALA A 278 -12.58 12.67 -2.95
N THR A 279 -13.86 13.03 -2.74
CA THR A 279 -14.59 13.99 -3.59
C THR A 279 -13.96 15.40 -3.53
N LEU A 280 -13.59 15.86 -2.33
CA LEU A 280 -12.90 17.15 -2.15
C LEU A 280 -11.53 17.16 -2.85
N ALA A 281 -10.75 16.10 -2.71
CA ALA A 281 -9.47 15.96 -3.38
C ALA A 281 -9.63 15.92 -4.92
N ALA A 282 -10.63 15.21 -5.44
CA ALA A 282 -10.92 15.16 -6.87
C ALA A 282 -11.32 16.55 -7.42
N LYS A 283 -12.13 17.33 -6.69
CA LYS A 283 -12.46 18.71 -7.06
C LYS A 283 -11.22 19.62 -7.07
N ALA A 284 -10.31 19.46 -6.11
CA ALA A 284 -9.06 20.20 -6.07
C ALA A 284 -8.17 19.90 -7.28
N SER A 285 -8.07 18.60 -7.67
CA SER A 285 -7.30 18.16 -8.82
C SER A 285 -7.89 18.64 -10.15
N ALA A 286 -9.23 18.54 -10.32
CA ALA A 286 -9.91 19.00 -11.54
C ALA A 286 -9.76 20.51 -11.77
N ALA A 287 -9.80 21.32 -10.72
CA ALA A 287 -9.60 22.77 -10.82
C ALA A 287 -8.15 23.17 -11.17
N LYS A 288 -7.18 22.25 -11.06
CA LYS A 288 -5.79 22.45 -11.51
C LYS A 288 -5.67 22.36 -13.04
N ASP A 289 -6.40 21.42 -13.63
CA ASP A 289 -6.32 21.18 -15.09
C ASP A 289 -7.00 22.27 -15.92
N VAL A 290 -7.82 23.14 -15.32
CA VAL A 290 -8.51 24.29 -15.98
C VAL A 290 -7.62 25.56 -16.04
N GLN A 291 -6.52 25.62 -15.26
CA GLN A 291 -5.65 26.80 -15.15
C GLN A 291 -4.36 26.70 -15.98
N ILE A 292 -4.20 25.64 -16.78
CA ILE A 292 -3.09 25.43 -17.73
C ILE A 292 -3.63 25.55 -19.15
#